data_c77c7d073d323998f90b04ab27de803d
#
_entry.id   c77c7d073d323998f90b04ab27de803d
#
_cell.length_a   1.000
_cell.length_b   1.000
_cell.length_c   1.000
_cell.angle_alpha   90.00
_cell.angle_beta   90.00
_cell.angle_gamma   90.00
#
_symmetry.space_group_name_H-M   'P 1'
#
loop_
_entity.id
_entity.type
_entity.pdbx_description
1 polymer ?
#
loop_
_entity_poly.entity_id
_entity_poly.type
_entity_poly.pdbx_seq_one_letter_code
_entity_poly.pdbx_strand_id
1 'polypeptide(L)'
;MPNIRVLTNFAQSGSQPPQVQLMDLEEYLRGVVPHEMSPSWPIEALKAQAVAARTFAMATLAPLGKPRHAPDADVCTADHCQAWSPDTSPRTDAAEISTAGRYLKYGNRIATAYFFGHCSGRTKSVAEVWGGDAPWCQPVDCLTKSPPPLFGHGIGLCQDGARLMAERGYDYEMILRHYYTDVTIAIAGVDLPPSQLGYNSQYVLLSQTAGPDVWATLAPYALKFRVTSGFSHDDALRVHGDKHTITILGSAGQPWSVSVALEQFLRQVAPSNIAIERVEGATLADVAARLQNCITQENPLAYK
;
A
#
# COMPACT_ATOMS: atom_id res chain seq x y z
N MET A 1 -1.56 4.52 -5.34
CA MET A 1 -0.94 3.18 -5.12
C MET A 1 -1.53 2.14 -6.07
N PRO A 2 -0.90 0.95 -6.25
CA PRO A 2 -1.48 -0.11 -7.06
C PRO A 2 -2.82 -0.59 -6.50
N ASN A 3 -3.65 -1.16 -7.37
CA ASN A 3 -4.81 -1.92 -6.92
C ASN A 3 -4.40 -3.34 -6.55
N ILE A 4 -5.07 -3.88 -5.55
CA ILE A 4 -4.86 -5.23 -5.03
C ILE A 4 -6.16 -6.04 -5.11
N ARG A 5 -6.04 -7.31 -5.49
CA ARG A 5 -7.16 -8.26 -5.53
C ARG A 5 -7.17 -9.03 -4.22
N VAL A 6 -8.20 -8.81 -3.43
CA VAL A 6 -8.36 -9.40 -2.10
C VAL A 6 -9.43 -10.48 -2.14
N LEU A 7 -9.08 -11.71 -1.78
CA LEU A 7 -10.06 -12.76 -1.55
C LEU A 7 -10.70 -12.54 -0.18
N THR A 8 -11.95 -12.09 -0.18
CA THR A 8 -12.76 -11.89 1.02
C THR A 8 -13.66 -13.10 1.32
N ASN A 9 -14.18 -13.18 2.54
CA ASN A 9 -15.07 -14.27 3.01
C ASN A 9 -14.43 -15.68 3.00
N PHE A 10 -13.12 -15.78 2.95
CA PHE A 10 -12.44 -17.08 2.86
C PHE A 10 -12.51 -17.89 4.15
N ALA A 11 -12.45 -17.25 5.32
CA ALA A 11 -12.40 -17.92 6.63
C ALA A 11 -13.74 -17.92 7.39
N GLN A 12 -14.77 -17.27 6.87
CA GLN A 12 -16.09 -17.21 7.53
C GLN A 12 -16.94 -18.40 7.11
N SER A 13 -17.02 -19.38 7.97
CA SER A 13 -17.97 -20.49 7.79
C SER A 13 -19.41 -19.93 7.85
N GLY A 14 -20.06 -19.82 6.71
CA GLY A 14 -21.50 -19.98 6.72
C GLY A 14 -22.41 -18.99 6.05
N SER A 15 -22.03 -17.87 5.45
CA SER A 15 -23.07 -16.99 4.88
C SER A 15 -22.82 -16.40 3.49
N GLN A 16 -21.59 -16.28 3.04
CA GLN A 16 -21.32 -15.79 1.68
C GLN A 16 -20.17 -16.57 1.03
N PRO A 17 -20.25 -16.85 -0.28
CA PRO A 17 -19.15 -17.50 -0.99
C PRO A 17 -17.93 -16.59 -1.01
N PRO A 18 -16.71 -17.18 -1.10
CA PRO A 18 -15.48 -16.40 -1.31
C PRO A 18 -15.60 -15.50 -2.54
N GLN A 19 -15.21 -14.24 -2.40
CA GLN A 19 -15.26 -13.26 -3.48
C GLN A 19 -13.91 -12.57 -3.62
N VAL A 20 -13.46 -12.35 -4.86
CA VAL A 20 -12.30 -11.51 -5.13
C VAL A 20 -12.79 -10.08 -5.30
N GLN A 21 -12.37 -9.20 -4.38
CA GLN A 21 -12.63 -7.78 -4.43
C GLN A 21 -11.38 -7.04 -4.88
N LEU A 22 -11.56 -6.08 -5.75
CA LEU A 22 -10.51 -5.18 -6.14
C LEU A 22 -10.63 -3.90 -5.32
N MET A 23 -9.52 -3.47 -4.73
CA MET A 23 -9.46 -2.20 -4.00
C MET A 23 -8.09 -1.53 -4.19
N ASP A 24 -8.02 -0.24 -3.90
CA ASP A 24 -6.73 0.45 -3.82
C ASP A 24 -5.91 -0.14 -2.65
N LEU A 25 -4.59 -0.18 -2.81
CA LEU A 25 -3.71 -0.76 -1.78
C LEU A 25 -3.79 0.00 -0.45
N GLU A 26 -3.88 1.32 -0.48
CA GLU A 26 -3.98 2.10 0.77
C GLU A 26 -5.36 1.90 1.43
N GLU A 27 -6.43 1.78 0.64
CA GLU A 27 -7.75 1.40 1.16
C GLU A 27 -7.71 0.00 1.81
N TYR A 28 -7.06 -0.97 1.17
CA TYR A 28 -6.85 -2.30 1.76
C TYR A 28 -6.12 -2.21 3.10
N LEU A 29 -5.08 -1.39 3.21
CA LEU A 29 -4.29 -1.26 4.43
C LEU A 29 -5.07 -0.65 5.60
N ARG A 30 -6.06 0.21 5.34
CA ARG A 30 -6.96 0.73 6.38
C ARG A 30 -7.73 -0.39 7.07
N GLY A 31 -8.05 -1.46 6.34
CA GLY A 31 -8.67 -2.66 6.89
C GLY A 31 -7.67 -3.65 7.48
N VAL A 32 -6.38 -3.55 7.19
CA VAL A 32 -5.32 -4.44 7.74
C VAL A 32 -4.80 -3.91 9.08
N VAL A 33 -4.34 -2.66 9.11
CA VAL A 33 -3.60 -2.15 10.27
C VAL A 33 -4.35 -2.27 11.58
N PRO A 34 -5.66 -1.92 11.70
CA PRO A 34 -6.41 -2.04 12.95
C PRO A 34 -6.68 -3.49 13.37
N HIS A 35 -6.57 -4.45 12.44
CA HIS A 35 -6.78 -5.88 12.72
C HIS A 35 -5.49 -6.63 13.02
N GLU A 36 -4.35 -6.03 12.66
CA GLU A 36 -3.02 -6.53 13.02
C GLU A 36 -2.50 -5.94 14.32
N MET A 37 -2.69 -4.65 14.55
CA MET A 37 -2.29 -3.96 15.79
C MET A 37 -3.45 -3.18 16.40
N SER A 38 -3.55 -3.21 17.73
CA SER A 38 -4.56 -2.41 18.44
C SER A 38 -4.43 -0.92 18.11
N PRO A 39 -5.52 -0.25 17.70
CA PRO A 39 -5.51 1.21 17.46
C PRO A 39 -5.07 2.06 18.65
N SER A 40 -5.10 1.50 19.88
CA SER A 40 -4.63 2.19 21.08
C SER A 40 -3.11 2.25 21.24
N TRP A 41 -2.36 1.48 20.42
CA TRP A 41 -0.90 1.44 20.51
C TRP A 41 -0.23 2.75 20.05
N PRO A 42 1.05 2.98 20.39
CA PRO A 42 1.79 4.16 19.93
C PRO A 42 1.76 4.32 18.42
N ILE A 43 1.61 5.57 17.97
CA ILE A 43 1.45 5.89 16.55
C ILE A 43 2.65 5.42 15.70
N GLU A 44 3.85 5.44 16.24
CA GLU A 44 5.06 4.98 15.54
C GLU A 44 5.07 3.47 15.31
N ALA A 45 4.50 2.68 16.22
CA ALA A 45 4.28 1.25 16.00
C ALA A 45 3.25 0.99 14.88
N LEU A 46 2.15 1.76 14.88
CA LEU A 46 1.12 1.68 13.83
C LEU A 46 1.68 2.08 12.45
N LYS A 47 2.52 3.11 12.39
CA LYS A 47 3.24 3.50 11.17
C LYS A 47 4.18 2.40 10.67
N ALA A 48 4.94 1.78 11.56
CA ALA A 48 5.81 0.67 11.22
C ALA A 48 5.01 -0.52 10.66
N GLN A 49 3.86 -0.84 11.28
CA GLN A 49 2.95 -1.86 10.78
C GLN A 49 2.39 -1.51 9.39
N ALA A 50 1.96 -0.27 9.18
CA ALA A 50 1.43 0.18 7.90
C ALA A 50 2.46 0.01 6.76
N VAL A 51 3.73 0.40 7.00
CA VAL A 51 4.81 0.21 6.02
C VAL A 51 5.12 -1.28 5.80
N ALA A 52 5.17 -2.09 6.86
CA ALA A 52 5.40 -3.53 6.76
C ALA A 52 4.26 -4.22 5.98
N ALA A 53 3.02 -3.94 6.32
CA ALA A 53 1.83 -4.49 5.66
C ALA A 53 1.76 -4.10 4.18
N ARG A 54 2.06 -2.83 3.85
CA ARG A 54 2.16 -2.35 2.47
C ARG A 54 3.24 -3.08 1.70
N THR A 55 4.42 -3.24 2.29
CA THR A 55 5.54 -3.93 1.67
C THR A 55 5.23 -5.39 1.40
N PHE A 56 4.59 -6.08 2.35
CA PHE A 56 4.11 -7.44 2.18
C PHE A 56 3.13 -7.54 1.01
N ALA A 57 2.11 -6.70 0.99
CA ALA A 57 1.11 -6.69 -0.08
C ALA A 57 1.74 -6.37 -1.45
N MET A 58 2.66 -5.41 -1.54
CA MET A 58 3.38 -5.10 -2.78
C MET A 58 4.25 -6.28 -3.26
N ALA A 59 4.85 -7.04 -2.35
CA ALA A 59 5.63 -8.23 -2.71
C ALA A 59 4.75 -9.35 -3.30
N THR A 60 3.47 -9.43 -2.93
CA THR A 60 2.51 -10.39 -3.51
C THR A 60 2.02 -9.98 -4.91
N LEU A 61 2.06 -8.69 -5.24
CA LEU A 61 1.76 -8.20 -6.59
C LEU A 61 2.85 -8.59 -7.60
N ALA A 62 4.09 -8.69 -7.15
CA ALA A 62 5.17 -9.31 -7.92
C ALA A 62 4.89 -10.83 -8.09
N PRO A 63 5.46 -11.52 -9.11
CA PRO A 63 5.02 -12.87 -9.48
C PRO A 63 5.16 -13.97 -8.41
N LEU A 64 5.61 -13.66 -7.22
CA LEU A 64 6.19 -14.64 -6.27
C LEU A 64 5.32 -15.03 -5.08
N GLY A 65 4.12 -14.47 -4.88
CA GLY A 65 3.46 -14.65 -3.57
C GLY A 65 1.96 -14.87 -3.54
N LYS A 66 1.31 -15.20 -4.64
CA LYS A 66 -0.15 -15.36 -4.67
C LYS A 66 -0.65 -16.51 -3.79
N PRO A 67 -1.79 -16.34 -3.10
CA PRO A 67 -2.40 -17.42 -2.35
C PRO A 67 -2.66 -18.63 -3.25
N ARG A 68 -2.18 -19.81 -2.86
CA ARG A 68 -2.35 -21.03 -3.69
C ARG A 68 -3.79 -21.42 -3.91
N HIS A 69 -4.68 -21.08 -2.96
CA HIS A 69 -6.11 -21.39 -3.01
C HIS A 69 -6.94 -20.34 -3.77
N ALA A 70 -6.31 -19.25 -4.22
CA ALA A 70 -6.97 -18.17 -4.95
C ALA A 70 -6.03 -17.58 -6.00
N PRO A 71 -5.82 -18.26 -7.14
CA PRO A 71 -4.88 -17.83 -8.17
C PRO A 71 -5.27 -16.47 -8.79
N ASP A 72 -6.53 -16.09 -8.67
CA ASP A 72 -7.05 -14.82 -9.17
C ASP A 72 -6.95 -13.66 -8.17
N ALA A 73 -6.55 -13.94 -6.92
CA ALA A 73 -6.30 -12.95 -5.89
C ALA A 73 -4.79 -12.72 -5.67
N ASP A 74 -4.45 -11.56 -5.13
CA ASP A 74 -3.09 -11.23 -4.74
C ASP A 74 -2.86 -11.55 -3.26
N VAL A 75 -3.88 -11.34 -2.43
CA VAL A 75 -3.93 -11.68 -1.00
C VAL A 75 -5.30 -12.25 -0.63
N CYS A 76 -5.39 -12.84 0.55
CA CYS A 76 -6.64 -13.22 1.17
C CYS A 76 -6.74 -12.65 2.59
N THR A 77 -7.91 -12.80 3.22
CA THR A 77 -8.18 -12.31 4.57
C THR A 77 -7.87 -13.32 5.68
N ALA A 78 -7.10 -14.37 5.38
CA ALA A 78 -6.70 -15.40 6.34
C ALA A 78 -5.27 -15.16 6.86
N ASP A 79 -4.91 -15.82 7.95
CA ASP A 79 -3.67 -15.67 8.71
C ASP A 79 -2.37 -15.87 7.90
N HIS A 80 -2.43 -16.60 6.78
CA HIS A 80 -1.25 -16.77 5.91
C HIS A 80 -1.00 -15.58 4.97
N CYS A 81 -1.89 -14.56 4.95
CA CYS A 81 -1.67 -13.27 4.31
C CYS A 81 -1.60 -12.18 5.39
N GLN A 82 -2.70 -11.51 5.62
CA GLN A 82 -2.84 -10.45 6.64
C GLN A 82 -4.27 -10.43 7.13
N ALA A 83 -4.48 -10.22 8.42
CA ALA A 83 -5.82 -10.02 8.96
C ALA A 83 -6.45 -8.76 8.32
N TRP A 84 -7.66 -8.90 7.81
CA TRP A 84 -8.38 -7.80 7.16
C TRP A 84 -9.87 -7.84 7.47
N SER A 85 -10.43 -6.67 7.70
CA SER A 85 -11.88 -6.43 7.76
C SER A 85 -12.17 -5.04 7.19
N PRO A 86 -13.39 -4.75 6.72
CA PRO A 86 -13.76 -3.40 6.28
C PRO A 86 -13.82 -2.36 7.41
N ASP A 87 -13.77 -2.81 8.67
CA ASP A 87 -13.78 -1.92 9.82
C ASP A 87 -12.44 -1.18 9.93
N THR A 88 -12.49 0.15 10.01
CA THR A 88 -11.32 1.02 10.10
C THR A 88 -11.26 1.77 11.43
N SER A 89 -10.15 2.44 11.69
CA SER A 89 -9.98 3.29 12.87
C SER A 89 -9.27 4.59 12.49
N PRO A 90 -9.77 5.77 12.89
CA PRO A 90 -9.13 7.04 12.56
C PRO A 90 -7.65 7.12 12.96
N ARG A 91 -7.26 6.42 14.01
CA ARG A 91 -5.88 6.43 14.48
C ARG A 91 -4.95 5.58 13.62
N THR A 92 -5.39 4.42 13.16
CA THR A 92 -4.64 3.60 12.20
C THR A 92 -4.65 4.19 10.81
N ASP A 93 -5.77 4.85 10.40
CA ASP A 93 -5.85 5.60 9.15
C ASP A 93 -4.82 6.76 9.12
N ALA A 94 -4.66 7.48 10.24
CA ALA A 94 -3.65 8.53 10.35
C ALA A 94 -2.21 7.97 10.23
N ALA A 95 -1.93 6.79 10.77
CA ALA A 95 -0.65 6.12 10.62
C ALA A 95 -0.40 5.69 9.17
N GLU A 96 -1.39 5.12 8.51
CA GLU A 96 -1.35 4.70 7.11
C GLU A 96 -1.13 5.92 6.19
N ILE A 97 -1.93 6.97 6.31
CA ILE A 97 -1.84 8.20 5.51
C ILE A 97 -0.47 8.87 5.68
N SER A 98 0.05 8.96 6.91
CA SER A 98 1.36 9.58 7.17
C SER A 98 2.55 8.80 6.60
N THR A 99 2.35 7.54 6.24
CA THR A 99 3.33 6.65 5.62
C THR A 99 2.95 6.20 4.21
N ALA A 100 1.97 6.87 3.60
CA ALA A 100 1.47 6.50 2.28
C ALA A 100 2.60 6.35 1.25
N GLY A 101 2.52 5.29 0.46
CA GLY A 101 3.53 4.97 -0.55
C GLY A 101 4.85 4.43 -0.03
N ARG A 102 5.15 4.48 1.28
CA ARG A 102 6.43 4.00 1.82
C ARG A 102 6.45 2.48 1.92
N TYR A 103 7.53 1.88 1.44
CA TYR A 103 7.76 0.44 1.48
C TYR A 103 9.23 0.10 1.70
N LEU A 104 9.53 -1.15 2.02
CA LEU A 104 10.89 -1.63 2.27
C LEU A 104 11.50 -2.24 1.01
N LYS A 105 12.73 -1.84 0.71
CA LYS A 105 13.57 -2.32 -0.39
C LYS A 105 14.84 -2.96 0.15
N TYR A 106 15.24 -4.09 -0.43
CA TYR A 106 16.54 -4.70 -0.24
C TYR A 106 17.25 -4.75 -1.60
N GLY A 107 18.28 -3.93 -1.78
CA GLY A 107 18.86 -3.70 -3.10
C GLY A 107 17.80 -3.21 -4.09
N ASN A 108 17.58 -3.92 -5.18
CA ASN A 108 16.59 -3.61 -6.21
C ASN A 108 15.28 -4.42 -6.09
N ARG A 109 15.06 -5.11 -4.97
CA ARG A 109 13.86 -5.94 -4.75
C ARG A 109 12.99 -5.36 -3.64
N ILE A 110 11.67 -5.57 -3.72
CA ILE A 110 10.76 -5.35 -2.59
C ILE A 110 11.12 -6.41 -1.55
N ALA A 111 11.41 -5.97 -0.33
CA ALA A 111 11.70 -6.84 0.79
C ALA A 111 10.38 -7.36 1.37
N THR A 112 9.98 -8.60 1.09
CA THR A 112 8.76 -9.16 1.70
C THR A 112 8.82 -8.99 3.22
N ALA A 113 8.03 -8.08 3.75
CA ALA A 113 8.08 -7.69 5.15
C ALA A 113 7.14 -8.58 5.97
N TYR A 114 7.64 -9.69 6.48
CA TYR A 114 6.90 -10.56 7.39
C TYR A 114 6.77 -9.91 8.77
N PHE A 115 5.65 -10.16 9.45
CA PHE A 115 5.41 -9.69 10.81
C PHE A 115 4.55 -10.70 11.59
N PHE A 116 4.58 -10.61 12.91
CA PHE A 116 3.90 -11.55 13.80
C PHE A 116 3.68 -10.94 15.17
N GLY A 117 2.79 -11.52 15.98
CA GLY A 117 2.34 -10.93 17.25
C GLY A 117 3.44 -10.74 18.29
N HIS A 118 4.06 -11.83 18.74
CA HIS A 118 4.98 -11.79 19.89
C HIS A 118 6.16 -12.76 19.73
N CYS A 119 7.38 -12.31 20.06
CA CYS A 119 8.52 -13.20 20.23
C CYS A 119 8.95 -13.28 21.73
N SER A 120 9.73 -14.32 22.05
CA SER A 120 10.24 -14.53 23.42
C SER A 120 11.64 -13.94 23.62
N GLY A 121 11.89 -12.74 23.10
CA GLY A 121 13.16 -12.01 23.25
C GLY A 121 14.05 -11.98 22.00
N ARG A 122 13.78 -12.79 20.98
CA ARG A 122 14.53 -12.82 19.73
C ARG A 122 13.66 -13.28 18.56
N THR A 123 13.81 -12.64 17.41
CA THR A 123 13.16 -13.05 16.16
C THR A 123 13.92 -14.21 15.50
N LYS A 124 13.37 -14.76 14.42
CA LYS A 124 13.93 -15.87 13.64
C LYS A 124 14.13 -15.44 12.20
N SER A 125 15.04 -16.13 11.49
CA SER A 125 15.20 -16.00 10.04
C SER A 125 14.18 -16.84 9.28
N VAL A 126 13.99 -16.51 7.99
CA VAL A 126 13.21 -17.34 7.06
C VAL A 126 13.82 -18.74 6.92
N ALA A 127 15.16 -18.83 6.89
CA ALA A 127 15.88 -20.10 6.80
C ALA A 127 15.57 -21.02 7.98
N GLU A 128 15.51 -20.50 9.20
CA GLU A 128 15.23 -21.28 10.42
C GLU A 128 13.79 -21.82 10.46
N VAL A 129 12.84 -21.11 9.86
CA VAL A 129 11.39 -21.46 9.99
C VAL A 129 10.85 -22.15 8.75
N TRP A 130 11.21 -21.67 7.56
CA TRP A 130 10.63 -22.13 6.29
C TRP A 130 11.66 -22.70 5.31
N GLY A 131 12.97 -22.64 5.63
CA GLY A 131 14.03 -23.15 4.78
C GLY A 131 14.32 -22.30 3.53
N GLY A 132 13.80 -21.09 3.45
CA GLY A 132 13.99 -20.16 2.33
C GLY A 132 15.10 -19.15 2.57
N ASP A 133 15.25 -18.21 1.64
CA ASP A 133 16.20 -17.10 1.71
C ASP A 133 15.48 -15.75 1.70
N ALA A 134 15.67 -14.98 2.76
CA ALA A 134 15.25 -13.59 2.87
C ALA A 134 16.29 -12.83 3.71
N PRO A 135 17.39 -12.36 3.09
CA PRO A 135 18.52 -11.79 3.81
C PRO A 135 18.16 -10.56 4.64
N TRP A 136 17.05 -9.90 4.35
CA TRP A 136 16.53 -8.80 5.16
C TRP A 136 15.79 -9.25 6.43
N CYS A 137 15.43 -10.52 6.59
CA CYS A 137 14.78 -11.08 7.77
C CYS A 137 15.78 -11.89 8.60
N GLN A 138 16.80 -11.24 9.15
CA GLN A 138 17.76 -11.84 10.07
C GLN A 138 17.21 -11.89 11.49
N PRO A 139 17.62 -12.85 12.33
CA PRO A 139 17.25 -12.86 13.74
C PRO A 139 17.83 -11.64 14.47
N VAL A 140 16.96 -10.91 15.17
CA VAL A 140 17.36 -9.76 15.97
C VAL A 140 16.85 -9.91 17.40
N ASP A 141 17.56 -9.32 18.35
CA ASP A 141 17.11 -9.25 19.74
C ASP A 141 15.89 -8.34 19.83
N CYS A 142 14.94 -8.69 20.68
CA CYS A 142 13.68 -7.98 20.84
C CYS A 142 13.45 -7.57 22.29
N LEU A 143 12.70 -6.50 22.48
CA LEU A 143 12.36 -5.99 23.82
C LEU A 143 11.32 -6.83 24.54
N THR A 144 10.64 -7.72 23.84
CA THR A 144 9.71 -8.69 24.44
C THR A 144 10.47 -9.74 25.26
N LYS A 145 9.77 -10.35 26.20
CA LYS A 145 10.33 -11.39 27.09
C LYS A 145 9.36 -12.57 27.16
N SER A 146 9.88 -13.75 27.49
CA SER A 146 9.07 -14.90 27.84
C SER A 146 8.77 -14.85 29.36
N PRO A 147 7.57 -15.21 29.84
CA PRO A 147 6.29 -15.34 29.15
C PRO A 147 5.72 -13.98 28.70
N PRO A 148 4.81 -13.93 27.72
CA PRO A 148 4.17 -15.04 27.01
C PRO A 148 5.10 -15.73 26.00
N PRO A 149 4.79 -16.98 25.58
CA PRO A 149 5.56 -17.68 24.56
C PRO A 149 5.40 -17.04 23.17
N LEU A 150 6.20 -17.46 22.21
CA LEU A 150 6.11 -17.05 20.82
C LEU A 150 4.66 -17.18 20.31
N PHE A 151 4.13 -16.11 19.73
CA PHE A 151 2.85 -16.08 19.03
C PHE A 151 3.05 -15.65 17.58
N GLY A 152 2.87 -16.59 16.66
CA GLY A 152 3.16 -16.46 15.23
C GLY A 152 4.47 -17.13 14.82
N HIS A 153 4.94 -16.87 13.60
CA HIS A 153 6.10 -17.57 13.00
C HIS A 153 7.47 -17.05 13.48
N GLY A 154 7.53 -15.88 14.07
CA GLY A 154 8.77 -15.33 14.62
C GLY A 154 9.67 -14.57 13.64
N ILE A 155 9.31 -14.41 12.38
CA ILE A 155 10.13 -13.80 11.32
C ILE A 155 9.77 -12.34 11.11
N GLY A 156 10.78 -11.45 11.05
CA GLY A 156 10.62 -10.03 10.76
C GLY A 156 10.09 -9.24 11.96
N LEU A 157 9.12 -8.35 11.76
CA LEU A 157 8.66 -7.42 12.79
C LEU A 157 7.81 -8.14 13.86
N CYS A 158 8.27 -8.08 15.11
CA CYS A 158 7.47 -8.46 16.26
C CYS A 158 6.57 -7.29 16.66
N GLN A 159 5.25 -7.46 16.58
CA GLN A 159 4.27 -6.39 16.82
C GLN A 159 4.36 -5.85 18.25
N ASP A 160 4.42 -6.71 19.27
CA ASP A 160 4.63 -6.30 20.64
C ASP A 160 6.00 -5.61 20.86
N GLY A 161 7.03 -6.09 20.18
CA GLY A 161 8.35 -5.46 20.25
C GLY A 161 8.37 -4.07 19.63
N ALA A 162 7.70 -3.88 18.49
CA ALA A 162 7.51 -2.57 17.86
C ALA A 162 6.77 -1.59 18.78
N ARG A 163 5.71 -2.07 19.47
CA ARG A 163 5.02 -1.28 20.50
C ARG A 163 5.97 -0.84 21.61
N LEU A 164 6.75 -1.77 22.19
CA LEU A 164 7.70 -1.47 23.25
C LEU A 164 8.82 -0.51 22.83
N MET A 165 9.25 -0.58 21.55
CA MET A 165 10.22 0.38 20.99
C MET A 165 9.59 1.77 20.88
N ALA A 166 8.38 1.87 20.33
CA ALA A 166 7.67 3.13 20.19
C ALA A 166 7.37 3.80 21.54
N GLU A 167 7.02 3.02 22.58
CA GLU A 167 6.87 3.49 23.97
C GLU A 167 8.18 4.08 24.54
N ARG A 168 9.35 3.68 24.02
CA ARG A 168 10.68 4.20 24.37
C ARG A 168 11.14 5.36 23.47
N GLY A 169 10.28 5.87 22.60
CA GLY A 169 10.55 7.01 21.73
C GLY A 169 11.25 6.68 20.40
N TYR A 170 11.32 5.41 20.00
CA TYR A 170 11.77 5.05 18.68
C TYR A 170 10.70 5.42 17.64
N ASP A 171 11.11 6.06 16.55
CA ASP A 171 10.25 6.32 15.40
C ASP A 171 10.05 5.05 14.54
N TYR A 172 9.10 5.10 13.62
CA TYR A 172 8.76 3.95 12.77
C TYR A 172 9.92 3.51 11.87
N GLU A 173 10.79 4.43 11.42
CA GLU A 173 11.96 4.09 10.60
C GLU A 173 13.00 3.32 11.40
N MET A 174 13.26 3.75 12.64
CA MET A 174 14.15 3.04 13.56
C MET A 174 13.60 1.64 13.88
N ILE A 175 12.28 1.51 14.11
CA ILE A 175 11.62 0.24 14.34
C ILE A 175 11.79 -0.69 13.12
N LEU A 176 11.50 -0.20 11.92
CA LEU A 176 11.63 -0.99 10.69
C LEU A 176 13.09 -1.44 10.45
N ARG A 177 14.06 -0.56 10.61
CA ARG A 177 15.50 -0.87 10.44
C ARG A 177 16.02 -1.83 11.50
N HIS A 178 15.39 -1.89 12.67
CA HIS A 178 15.71 -2.87 13.69
C HIS A 178 15.30 -4.29 13.28
N TYR A 179 14.09 -4.45 12.74
CA TYR A 179 13.55 -5.77 12.38
C TYR A 179 13.91 -6.25 10.99
N TYR A 180 14.28 -5.35 10.08
CA TYR A 180 14.64 -5.69 8.70
C TYR A 180 16.04 -5.19 8.38
N THR A 181 16.95 -6.13 8.21
CA THR A 181 18.39 -5.87 8.00
C THR A 181 18.65 -5.30 6.61
N ASP A 182 19.49 -4.28 6.52
CA ASP A 182 19.98 -3.67 5.27
C ASP A 182 18.87 -3.21 4.30
N VAL A 183 17.71 -2.85 4.83
CA VAL A 183 16.62 -2.30 4.04
C VAL A 183 16.71 -0.78 3.92
N THR A 184 16.22 -0.27 2.80
CA THR A 184 15.91 1.14 2.61
C THR A 184 14.40 1.35 2.59
N ILE A 185 13.93 2.45 3.18
CA ILE A 185 12.55 2.88 3.08
C ILE A 185 12.44 3.70 1.79
N ALA A 186 11.73 3.17 0.82
CA ALA A 186 11.52 3.74 -0.49
C ALA A 186 10.08 4.25 -0.64
N ILE A 187 9.81 5.03 -1.68
CA ILE A 187 8.48 5.55 -1.98
C ILE A 187 8.03 4.98 -3.33
N ALA A 188 6.88 4.32 -3.35
CA ALA A 188 6.31 3.76 -4.56
C ALA A 188 6.04 4.86 -5.61
N GLY A 189 6.38 4.59 -6.87
CA GLY A 189 6.32 5.58 -7.95
C GLY A 189 7.55 6.46 -8.05
N VAL A 190 8.43 6.47 -7.04
CA VAL A 190 9.72 7.19 -7.03
C VAL A 190 10.87 6.20 -7.23
N ASP A 191 11.01 5.25 -6.31
CA ASP A 191 12.12 4.31 -6.29
C ASP A 191 11.83 2.99 -7.04
N LEU A 192 10.58 2.78 -7.39
CA LEU A 192 10.13 1.65 -8.19
C LEU A 192 9.20 2.18 -9.28
N PRO A 193 9.70 2.36 -10.51
CA PRO A 193 8.87 2.88 -11.59
C PRO A 193 7.67 1.95 -11.85
N PRO A 194 6.52 2.50 -12.21
CA PRO A 194 5.29 1.75 -12.48
C PRO A 194 5.48 0.58 -13.44
N SER A 195 6.37 0.71 -14.42
CA SER A 195 6.71 -0.33 -15.40
C SER A 195 7.28 -1.61 -14.76
N GLN A 196 8.03 -1.50 -13.66
CA GLN A 196 8.58 -2.67 -12.94
C GLN A 196 7.52 -3.44 -12.17
N LEU A 197 6.41 -2.79 -11.83
CA LEU A 197 5.22 -3.44 -11.25
C LEU A 197 4.20 -3.83 -12.32
N GLY A 198 4.52 -3.63 -13.60
CA GLY A 198 3.60 -3.86 -14.71
C GLY A 198 2.49 -2.83 -14.81
N TYR A 199 2.70 -1.62 -14.26
CA TYR A 199 1.77 -0.51 -14.34
C TYR A 199 2.05 0.38 -15.54
N ASN A 200 0.99 1.07 -15.99
CA ASN A 200 1.08 2.12 -16.99
C ASN A 200 1.85 3.33 -16.43
N SER A 201 2.48 4.09 -17.30
CA SER A 201 3.20 5.35 -16.99
C SER A 201 2.27 6.52 -16.65
N GLN A 202 1.13 6.24 -16.01
CA GLN A 202 0.14 7.21 -15.59
C GLN A 202 0.04 7.24 -14.05
N TYR A 203 0.02 8.45 -13.49
CA TYR A 203 -0.23 8.68 -12.08
C TYR A 203 -1.53 9.48 -11.91
N VAL A 204 -2.50 8.95 -11.19
CA VAL A 204 -3.73 9.68 -10.86
C VAL A 204 -3.53 10.40 -9.54
N LEU A 205 -3.40 11.72 -9.60
CA LEU A 205 -3.31 12.57 -8.42
C LEU A 205 -4.69 12.87 -7.86
N LEU A 206 -4.91 12.48 -6.62
CA LEU A 206 -6.15 12.68 -5.89
C LEU A 206 -6.03 13.84 -4.91
N SER A 207 -7.13 14.51 -4.64
CA SER A 207 -7.22 15.48 -3.55
C SER A 207 -7.10 14.75 -2.20
N GLN A 208 -6.47 15.38 -1.22
CA GLN A 208 -6.44 14.86 0.16
C GLN A 208 -7.83 14.74 0.80
N THR A 209 -8.82 15.38 0.20
CA THR A 209 -10.23 15.29 0.59
C THR A 209 -11.03 14.25 -0.20
N ALA A 210 -10.37 13.52 -1.11
CA ALA A 210 -11.02 12.46 -1.87
C ALA A 210 -11.43 11.32 -0.94
N GLY A 211 -12.72 11.04 -0.91
CA GLY A 211 -13.31 9.97 -0.11
C GLY A 211 -13.41 8.64 -0.85
N PRO A 212 -13.99 7.61 -0.21
CA PRO A 212 -14.17 6.27 -0.79
C PRO A 212 -14.88 6.27 -2.15
N ASP A 213 -15.82 7.19 -2.38
CA ASP A 213 -16.56 7.28 -3.64
C ASP A 213 -15.66 7.66 -4.83
N VAL A 214 -14.64 8.49 -4.60
CA VAL A 214 -13.64 8.83 -5.63
C VAL A 214 -12.83 7.61 -6.01
N TRP A 215 -12.43 6.82 -5.03
CA TRP A 215 -11.73 5.54 -5.24
C TRP A 215 -12.60 4.53 -5.98
N ALA A 216 -13.84 4.35 -5.58
CA ALA A 216 -14.78 3.48 -6.26
C ALA A 216 -14.99 3.88 -7.74
N THR A 217 -14.97 5.18 -8.02
CA THR A 217 -15.06 5.73 -9.37
C THR A 217 -13.81 5.43 -10.20
N LEU A 218 -12.63 5.51 -9.60
CA LEU A 218 -11.35 5.29 -10.28
C LEU A 218 -11.04 3.80 -10.47
N ALA A 219 -11.42 2.93 -9.54
CA ALA A 219 -10.99 1.54 -9.46
C ALA A 219 -11.14 0.74 -10.77
N PRO A 220 -12.27 0.76 -11.51
CA PRO A 220 -12.39 0.01 -12.76
C PRO A 220 -11.39 0.44 -13.83
N TYR A 221 -11.11 1.75 -13.93
CA TYR A 221 -10.14 2.31 -14.85
C TYR A 221 -8.70 1.94 -14.46
N ALA A 222 -8.38 2.14 -13.18
CA ALA A 222 -7.06 1.85 -12.65
C ALA A 222 -6.71 0.35 -12.78
N LEU A 223 -7.70 -0.52 -12.64
CA LEU A 223 -7.54 -1.96 -12.89
C LEU A 223 -7.23 -2.26 -14.36
N LYS A 224 -8.06 -1.77 -15.27
CA LYS A 224 -7.95 -2.08 -16.71
C LYS A 224 -6.59 -1.63 -17.25
N PHE A 225 -6.16 -0.42 -16.90
CA PHE A 225 -4.96 0.20 -17.43
C PHE A 225 -3.76 0.14 -16.50
N ARG A 226 -3.90 -0.44 -15.30
CA ARG A 226 -2.82 -0.59 -14.32
C ARG A 226 -2.13 0.74 -14.01
N VAL A 227 -2.91 1.76 -13.66
CA VAL A 227 -2.39 3.07 -13.28
C VAL A 227 -2.08 3.14 -11.79
N THR A 228 -1.09 3.94 -11.41
CA THR A 228 -0.83 4.30 -10.01
C THR A 228 -1.66 5.51 -9.61
N SER A 229 -1.97 5.64 -8.33
CA SER A 229 -2.72 6.78 -7.80
C SER A 229 -2.24 7.13 -6.39
N GLY A 230 -2.45 8.37 -5.97
CA GLY A 230 -2.07 8.83 -4.64
C GLY A 230 -2.38 10.30 -4.41
N PHE A 231 -2.09 10.78 -3.21
CA PHE A 231 -2.40 12.13 -2.74
C PHE A 231 -1.20 13.08 -2.79
N SER A 232 0.00 12.57 -3.02
CA SER A 232 1.24 13.37 -2.98
C SER A 232 1.59 13.90 -4.36
N HIS A 233 1.66 15.22 -4.47
CA HIS A 233 2.14 15.87 -5.70
C HIS A 233 3.65 15.68 -5.88
N ASP A 234 4.41 15.54 -4.80
CA ASP A 234 5.85 15.25 -4.87
C ASP A 234 6.10 13.87 -5.47
N ASP A 235 5.30 12.87 -5.09
CA ASP A 235 5.39 11.53 -5.67
C ASP A 235 4.98 11.55 -7.15
N ALA A 236 3.95 12.33 -7.49
CA ALA A 236 3.51 12.50 -8.87
C ALA A 236 4.61 13.12 -9.76
N LEU A 237 5.41 14.05 -9.22
CA LEU A 237 6.51 14.72 -9.95
C LEU A 237 7.81 13.89 -10.01
N ARG A 238 7.98 12.93 -9.10
CA ARG A 238 9.24 12.17 -8.94
C ARG A 238 9.30 10.89 -9.78
N VAL A 239 8.27 10.52 -10.52
CA VAL A 239 8.29 9.30 -11.34
C VAL A 239 9.43 9.38 -12.35
N HIS A 240 10.45 8.54 -12.17
CA HIS A 240 11.71 8.61 -12.90
C HIS A 240 11.67 7.91 -14.26
N GLY A 241 12.23 8.57 -15.26
CA GLY A 241 12.87 7.97 -16.43
C GLY A 241 12.03 7.93 -17.70
N ASP A 242 10.74 7.71 -17.65
CA ASP A 242 9.89 7.60 -18.83
C ASP A 242 8.90 8.76 -18.93
N LYS A 243 8.42 9.03 -20.14
CA LYS A 243 7.27 9.92 -20.31
C LYS A 243 6.12 9.41 -19.46
N HIS A 244 5.59 10.21 -18.56
CA HIS A 244 4.41 9.85 -17.82
C HIS A 244 3.41 11.01 -17.74
N THR A 245 2.20 10.68 -17.35
CA THR A 245 1.11 11.63 -17.24
C THR A 245 0.61 11.69 -15.81
N ILE A 246 0.49 12.90 -15.27
CA ILE A 246 -0.26 13.15 -14.05
C ILE A 246 -1.71 13.44 -14.47
N THR A 247 -2.62 12.57 -14.07
CA THR A 247 -4.06 12.73 -14.34
C THR A 247 -4.77 13.23 -13.10
N ILE A 248 -5.54 14.30 -13.23
CA ILE A 248 -6.37 14.89 -12.19
C ILE A 248 -7.84 14.57 -12.50
N LEU A 249 -8.59 14.11 -11.50
CA LEU A 249 -10.02 13.82 -11.66
C LEU A 249 -10.89 14.99 -11.24
N GLY A 250 -11.93 15.23 -12.03
CA GLY A 250 -12.98 16.22 -11.74
C GLY A 250 -12.64 17.64 -12.16
N SER A 251 -13.69 18.44 -12.40
CA SER A 251 -13.55 19.85 -12.75
C SER A 251 -12.96 20.66 -11.60
N ALA A 252 -12.30 21.75 -11.96
CA ALA A 252 -11.72 22.67 -11.01
C ALA A 252 -12.79 23.26 -10.05
N GLY A 253 -12.45 23.31 -8.76
CA GLY A 253 -13.34 23.82 -7.73
C GLY A 253 -14.25 22.78 -7.06
N GLN A 254 -14.25 21.54 -7.52
CA GLN A 254 -14.93 20.46 -6.80
C GLN A 254 -14.16 20.11 -5.51
N PRO A 255 -14.83 19.92 -4.36
CA PRO A 255 -14.16 19.68 -3.08
C PRO A 255 -13.35 18.39 -3.05
N TRP A 256 -13.68 17.41 -3.88
CA TRP A 256 -12.99 16.12 -4.03
C TRP A 256 -11.93 16.12 -5.13
N SER A 257 -11.77 17.21 -5.89
CA SER A 257 -10.78 17.37 -6.95
C SER A 257 -9.56 18.14 -6.47
N VAL A 258 -8.45 17.97 -7.16
CA VAL A 258 -7.22 18.75 -6.95
C VAL A 258 -7.47 20.22 -7.24
N SER A 259 -7.01 21.09 -6.34
CA SER A 259 -7.24 22.53 -6.46
C SER A 259 -6.57 23.14 -7.70
N VAL A 260 -7.16 24.22 -8.21
CA VAL A 260 -6.59 24.98 -9.35
C VAL A 260 -5.16 25.46 -9.05
N ALA A 261 -4.93 25.92 -7.82
CA ALA A 261 -3.62 26.41 -7.41
C ALA A 261 -2.55 25.31 -7.46
N LEU A 262 -2.88 24.11 -6.99
CA LEU A 262 -1.96 22.97 -7.06
C LEU A 262 -1.73 22.50 -8.51
N GLU A 263 -2.76 22.48 -9.34
CA GLU A 263 -2.58 22.15 -10.76
C GLU A 263 -1.69 23.17 -11.48
N GLN A 264 -1.90 24.46 -11.24
CA GLN A 264 -1.05 25.52 -11.81
C GLN A 264 0.40 25.40 -11.35
N PHE A 265 0.62 25.11 -10.07
CA PHE A 265 1.96 24.84 -9.54
C PHE A 265 2.59 23.64 -10.25
N LEU A 266 1.90 22.52 -10.36
CA LEU A 266 2.39 21.33 -11.07
C LEU A 266 2.79 21.64 -12.51
N ARG A 267 1.97 22.40 -13.25
CA ARG A 267 2.27 22.79 -14.63
C ARG A 267 3.51 23.69 -14.76
N GLN A 268 3.86 24.43 -13.69
CA GLN A 268 5.05 25.27 -13.66
C GLN A 268 6.33 24.48 -13.33
N VAL A 269 6.23 23.49 -12.44
CA VAL A 269 7.41 22.79 -11.91
C VAL A 269 7.64 21.41 -12.54
N ALA A 270 6.67 20.85 -13.25
CA ALA A 270 6.80 19.54 -13.86
C ALA A 270 7.89 19.52 -14.94
N PRO A 271 8.78 18.52 -14.91
CA PRO A 271 9.72 18.29 -16.00
C PRO A 271 9.02 18.09 -17.35
N SER A 272 9.73 18.39 -18.45
CA SER A 272 9.17 18.34 -19.82
C SER A 272 8.71 16.95 -20.28
N ASN A 273 9.12 15.89 -19.58
CA ASN A 273 8.69 14.51 -19.83
C ASN A 273 7.40 14.13 -19.08
N ILE A 274 6.84 15.07 -18.29
CA ILE A 274 5.59 14.85 -17.55
C ILE A 274 4.47 15.66 -18.18
N ALA A 275 3.43 15.00 -18.66
CA ALA A 275 2.19 15.64 -19.07
C ALA A 275 1.23 15.76 -17.88
N ILE A 276 0.45 16.84 -17.83
CA ILE A 276 -0.60 17.03 -16.82
C ILE A 276 -1.94 17.15 -17.54
N GLU A 277 -2.85 16.25 -17.21
CA GLU A 277 -4.18 16.19 -17.79
C GLU A 277 -5.27 16.19 -16.73
N ARG A 278 -6.43 16.71 -17.08
CA ARG A 278 -7.61 16.71 -16.20
C ARG A 278 -8.77 15.98 -16.87
N VAL A 279 -9.35 15.03 -16.17
CA VAL A 279 -10.62 14.40 -16.54
C VAL A 279 -11.75 15.26 -15.99
N GLU A 280 -12.25 16.14 -16.85
CA GLU A 280 -13.32 17.06 -16.47
C GLU A 280 -14.60 16.30 -16.07
N GLY A 281 -15.31 16.81 -15.09
CA GLY A 281 -16.58 16.28 -14.61
C GLY A 281 -17.06 17.06 -13.40
N ALA A 282 -18.24 17.62 -13.47
CA ALA A 282 -18.84 18.36 -12.36
C ALA A 282 -19.26 17.43 -11.20
N THR A 283 -19.52 16.17 -11.53
CA THR A 283 -19.88 15.11 -10.58
C THR A 283 -18.96 13.89 -10.75
N LEU A 284 -18.94 13.02 -9.76
CA LEU A 284 -18.24 11.73 -9.85
C LEU A 284 -18.85 10.84 -10.95
N ALA A 285 -20.16 10.95 -11.19
CA ALA A 285 -20.82 10.22 -12.27
C ALA A 285 -20.33 10.64 -13.66
N ASP A 286 -20.05 11.93 -13.86
CA ASP A 286 -19.47 12.44 -15.11
C ASP A 286 -18.07 11.89 -15.34
N VAL A 287 -17.25 11.87 -14.26
CA VAL A 287 -15.91 11.29 -14.31
C VAL A 287 -15.99 9.78 -14.57
N ALA A 288 -16.87 9.07 -13.87
CA ALA A 288 -17.08 7.64 -14.06
C ALA A 288 -17.44 7.30 -15.51
N ALA A 289 -18.35 8.07 -16.14
CA ALA A 289 -18.74 7.88 -17.53
C ALA A 289 -17.55 8.05 -18.51
N ARG A 290 -16.67 9.02 -18.25
CA ARG A 290 -15.47 9.25 -19.06
C ARG A 290 -14.46 8.12 -18.89
N LEU A 291 -14.20 7.69 -17.67
CA LEU A 291 -13.30 6.57 -17.39
C LEU A 291 -13.84 5.27 -17.99
N GLN A 292 -15.17 5.04 -17.92
CA GLN A 292 -15.81 3.88 -18.52
C GLN A 292 -15.71 3.89 -20.06
N ASN A 293 -15.82 5.06 -20.67
CA ASN A 293 -15.60 5.19 -22.12
C ASN A 293 -14.17 4.80 -22.53
N CYS A 294 -13.16 5.21 -21.74
CA CYS A 294 -11.78 4.78 -21.97
C CYS A 294 -11.63 3.26 -21.85
N ILE A 295 -12.26 2.63 -20.86
CA ILE A 295 -12.27 1.18 -20.67
C ILE A 295 -12.88 0.49 -21.90
N THR A 296 -14.01 0.99 -22.39
CA THR A 296 -14.75 0.42 -23.52
C THR A 296 -13.97 0.54 -24.82
N GLN A 297 -13.26 1.66 -25.01
CA GLN A 297 -12.45 1.91 -26.21
C GLN A 297 -11.03 1.31 -26.11
N GLU A 298 -10.70 0.67 -25.00
CA GLU A 298 -9.35 0.15 -24.69
C GLU A 298 -8.23 1.21 -24.83
N ASN A 299 -8.57 2.48 -24.61
CA ASN A 299 -7.67 3.60 -24.77
C ASN A 299 -7.54 4.37 -23.44
N PRO A 300 -6.40 4.27 -22.73
CA PRO A 300 -6.20 5.03 -21.50
C PRO A 300 -6.19 6.55 -21.78
N LEU A 301 -6.59 7.32 -20.76
CA LEU A 301 -6.37 8.76 -20.75
C LEU A 301 -4.87 9.01 -20.84
N ALA A 302 -4.45 9.89 -21.77
CA ALA A 302 -3.08 10.27 -21.97
C ALA A 302 -2.21 9.36 -22.87
N TYR A 303 -2.42 9.43 -24.12
CA TYR A 303 -1.44 9.35 -25.18
C TYR A 303 -2.02 10.11 -26.40
N LYS A 304 -2.05 11.43 -26.33
CA LYS A 304 -2.18 12.26 -27.51
C LYS A 304 -0.91 13.01 -27.78
#